data_18fb7a316266420a497a0d697d30a618
#
_entry.id   18fb7a316266420a497a0d697d30a618
#
_cell.length_a   1.000
_cell.length_b   1.000
_cell.length_c   1.000
_cell.angle_alpha   90.00
_cell.angle_beta   90.00
_cell.angle_gamma   90.00
#
_symmetry.space_group_name_H-M   'P 1'
#
loop_
_entity.id
_entity.type
_entity.pdbx_description
1 polymer ?
#
loop_
_entity_poly.entity_id
_entity_poly.type
_entity_poly.pdbx_seq_one_letter_code
_entity_poly.pdbx_strand_id
1 'polypeptide(L)'
;MAKARKNMRILVHLPAYREPELVPTIKSALENAEFPERIHFGICRQYNPEDGFDNVDEYRDDPRFKIKDILYEEAKGLAYARAVINDELLTDEEFVCQLDSHHRFTKNWDSTLIKWYYDLKKDGHNPLICGYLPYYNPFNDPAERVQEPWLSEAASFYPFGTIFIRPTGIPNWQQLEKPFPARFLSGHFAFGPNKWAKEVRHDPNIFFSGEEINLSVRSYTHGYDMFHPHRVIIWHATMREERAGKLVWDDQHKRGENQWWAQQDVARARIRQLFGVEDNGFNLEPYGLGSKRTVRDYEKY
;
A
#
# COMPACT_ATOMS: atom_id res chain seq x y z
N MET A 1 -4.11 -21.37 -20.25
CA MET A 1 -4.11 -20.53 -19.04
C MET A 1 -2.71 -20.10 -18.58
N ALA A 2 -1.69 -20.98 -18.47
CA ALA A 2 -0.34 -20.60 -18.03
C ALA A 2 0.34 -19.56 -18.94
N LYS A 3 0.24 -19.68 -20.27
CA LYS A 3 0.85 -18.75 -21.24
C LYS A 3 0.24 -17.35 -21.20
N ALA A 4 -1.06 -17.21 -20.85
CA ALA A 4 -1.71 -15.91 -20.72
C ALA A 4 -1.28 -15.17 -19.45
N ARG A 5 -0.98 -15.90 -18.35
CA ARG A 5 -0.56 -15.30 -17.08
C ARG A 5 0.84 -14.70 -17.13
N LYS A 6 1.72 -15.21 -18.02
CA LYS A 6 3.06 -14.69 -18.21
C LYS A 6 3.09 -13.23 -18.67
N ASN A 7 2.07 -12.79 -19.40
CA ASN A 7 2.02 -11.45 -20.00
C ASN A 7 1.22 -10.44 -19.17
N MET A 8 0.74 -10.84 -17.97
CA MET A 8 -0.03 -9.94 -17.10
C MET A 8 0.92 -8.98 -16.37
N ARG A 9 0.81 -7.70 -16.69
CA ARG A 9 1.65 -6.66 -16.10
C ARG A 9 1.18 -6.30 -14.71
N ILE A 10 2.14 -6.05 -13.81
CA ILE A 10 1.91 -5.60 -12.44
C ILE A 10 2.52 -4.22 -12.30
N LEU A 11 1.73 -3.20 -11.96
CA LEU A 11 2.27 -1.94 -11.49
C LEU A 11 2.63 -2.07 -10.01
N VAL A 12 3.91 -1.97 -9.68
CA VAL A 12 4.40 -1.79 -8.32
C VAL A 12 4.27 -0.30 -7.99
N HIS A 13 3.41 0.02 -7.03
CA HIS A 13 2.99 1.37 -6.67
C HIS A 13 3.80 1.85 -5.46
N LEU A 14 4.77 2.76 -5.68
CA LEU A 14 5.77 3.20 -4.70
C LEU A 14 5.70 4.70 -4.41
N PRO A 15 4.98 5.14 -3.37
CA PRO A 15 5.16 6.47 -2.81
C PRO A 15 6.46 6.50 -2.01
N ALA A 16 7.37 7.40 -2.32
CA ALA A 16 8.66 7.55 -1.66
C ALA A 16 8.84 8.98 -1.16
N TYR A 17 9.14 9.15 0.13
CA TYR A 17 9.48 10.44 0.72
C TYR A 17 10.87 10.37 1.31
N ARG A 18 11.87 10.97 0.63
CA ARG A 18 13.27 10.99 1.05
C ARG A 18 13.74 9.60 1.51
N GLU A 19 13.56 8.58 0.65
CA GLU A 19 13.60 7.17 1.03
C GLU A 19 14.87 6.46 0.57
N PRO A 20 15.80 6.12 1.46
CA PRO A 20 17.03 5.41 1.10
C PRO A 20 16.79 3.97 0.62
N GLU A 21 15.67 3.35 1.02
CA GLU A 21 15.31 1.99 0.60
C GLU A 21 14.57 1.90 -0.75
N LEU A 22 14.31 3.04 -1.43
CA LEU A 22 13.60 3.05 -2.71
C LEU A 22 14.33 2.20 -3.78
N VAL A 23 15.60 2.47 -4.04
CA VAL A 23 16.39 1.72 -5.04
C VAL A 23 16.60 0.27 -4.64
N PRO A 24 16.97 -0.06 -3.38
CA PRO A 24 17.00 -1.44 -2.91
C PRO A 24 15.67 -2.20 -3.08
N THR A 25 14.54 -1.55 -2.87
CA THR A 25 13.20 -2.13 -3.09
C THR A 25 12.96 -2.47 -4.55
N ILE A 26 13.26 -1.54 -5.48
CA ILE A 26 13.15 -1.77 -6.93
C ILE A 26 14.02 -2.96 -7.36
N LYS A 27 15.29 -2.98 -6.95
CA LYS A 27 16.23 -4.07 -7.28
C LYS A 27 15.70 -5.41 -6.75
N SER A 28 15.30 -5.47 -5.49
CA SER A 28 14.75 -6.69 -4.89
C SER A 28 13.49 -7.18 -5.61
N ALA A 29 12.61 -6.29 -6.04
CA ALA A 29 11.41 -6.65 -6.80
C ALA A 29 11.76 -7.31 -8.14
N LEU A 30 12.69 -6.73 -8.91
CA LEU A 30 13.10 -7.23 -10.22
C LEU A 30 13.89 -8.53 -10.11
N GLU A 31 14.88 -8.61 -9.21
CA GLU A 31 15.76 -9.78 -9.03
C GLU A 31 15.02 -11.03 -8.55
N ASN A 32 13.89 -10.85 -7.87
CA ASN A 32 13.10 -11.94 -7.31
C ASN A 32 11.81 -12.23 -8.08
N ALA A 33 11.47 -11.46 -9.10
CA ALA A 33 10.36 -11.79 -9.99
C ALA A 33 10.69 -13.01 -10.87
N GLU A 34 9.67 -13.84 -11.15
CA GLU A 34 9.80 -14.89 -12.17
C GLU A 34 9.85 -14.31 -13.58
N PHE A 35 9.12 -13.19 -13.79
CA PHE A 35 9.06 -12.49 -15.07
C PHE A 35 9.28 -10.99 -14.87
N PRO A 36 10.53 -10.54 -14.70
CA PRO A 36 10.83 -9.14 -14.41
C PRO A 36 10.39 -8.18 -15.52
N GLU A 37 10.25 -8.66 -16.76
CA GLU A 37 9.79 -7.88 -17.90
C GLU A 37 8.34 -7.40 -17.79
N ARG A 38 7.51 -8.04 -16.94
CA ARG A 38 6.12 -7.66 -16.68
C ARG A 38 5.93 -6.72 -15.48
N ILE A 39 7.02 -6.44 -14.77
CA ILE A 39 6.96 -5.57 -13.59
C ILE A 39 7.15 -4.13 -14.04
N HIS A 40 6.13 -3.34 -13.86
CA HIS A 40 6.12 -1.90 -14.07
C HIS A 40 6.17 -1.18 -12.74
N PHE A 41 6.67 0.04 -12.73
CA PHE A 41 6.76 0.86 -11.51
C PHE A 41 6.07 2.19 -11.72
N GLY A 42 5.18 2.55 -10.79
CA GLY A 42 4.64 3.88 -10.62
C GLY A 42 5.25 4.50 -9.36
N ILE A 43 6.13 5.47 -9.51
CA ILE A 43 6.92 6.03 -8.42
C ILE A 43 6.58 7.51 -8.26
N CYS A 44 6.03 7.89 -7.12
CA CYS A 44 5.93 9.28 -6.70
C CYS A 44 7.09 9.57 -5.73
N ARG A 45 8.19 10.13 -6.27
CA ARG A 45 9.40 10.44 -5.51
C ARG A 45 9.32 11.86 -4.98
N GLN A 46 9.14 12.00 -3.67
CA GLN A 46 9.18 13.26 -2.94
C GLN A 46 10.59 13.43 -2.37
N TYR A 47 11.45 14.12 -3.11
CA TYR A 47 12.90 14.11 -2.91
C TYR A 47 13.46 15.45 -2.44
N ASN A 48 14.59 15.38 -1.71
CA ASN A 48 15.44 16.53 -1.48
C ASN A 48 16.70 16.40 -2.37
N PRO A 49 17.02 17.39 -3.23
CA PRO A 49 18.21 17.34 -4.08
C PRO A 49 19.53 17.08 -3.36
N GLU A 50 19.60 17.44 -2.07
CA GLU A 50 20.79 17.26 -1.24
C GLU A 50 20.98 15.82 -0.73
N ASP A 51 19.94 14.98 -0.73
CA ASP A 51 20.01 13.63 -0.15
C ASP A 51 20.76 12.63 -1.05
N GLY A 52 20.47 12.58 -2.33
CA GLY A 52 21.15 11.77 -3.35
C GLY A 52 20.94 10.25 -3.29
N PHE A 53 20.48 9.69 -2.17
CA PHE A 53 20.35 8.24 -1.95
C PHE A 53 19.13 7.61 -2.64
N ASP A 54 18.13 8.39 -3.00
CA ASP A 54 16.91 7.95 -3.70
C ASP A 54 16.96 8.28 -5.20
N ASN A 55 18.16 8.36 -5.76
CA ASN A 55 18.35 8.63 -7.20
C ASN A 55 17.88 7.44 -8.03
N VAL A 56 16.95 7.70 -8.93
CA VAL A 56 16.33 6.73 -9.85
C VAL A 56 16.63 7.04 -11.32
N ASP A 57 17.65 7.83 -11.62
CA ASP A 57 17.96 8.26 -12.98
C ASP A 57 18.31 7.07 -13.89
N GLU A 58 18.90 6.00 -13.36
CA GLU A 58 19.18 4.78 -14.10
C GLU A 58 17.94 4.09 -14.70
N TYR A 59 16.74 4.40 -14.19
CA TYR A 59 15.47 3.80 -14.63
C TYR A 59 14.66 4.68 -15.58
N ARG A 60 15.04 5.95 -15.81
CA ARG A 60 14.20 6.90 -16.54
C ARG A 60 13.97 6.57 -18.01
N ASP A 61 14.94 5.92 -18.63
CA ASP A 61 14.87 5.52 -20.06
C ASP A 61 14.13 4.18 -20.27
N ASP A 62 13.81 3.46 -19.19
CA ASP A 62 13.04 2.22 -19.27
C ASP A 62 11.54 2.53 -19.21
N PRO A 63 10.75 2.20 -20.25
CA PRO A 63 9.32 2.53 -20.30
C PRO A 63 8.46 1.83 -19.23
N ARG A 64 9.01 0.85 -18.51
CA ARG A 64 8.35 0.20 -17.38
C ARG A 64 8.31 1.11 -16.14
N PHE A 65 9.14 2.15 -16.10
CA PHE A 65 9.24 3.08 -14.97
C PHE A 65 8.56 4.39 -15.28
N LYS A 66 7.50 4.68 -14.57
CA LYS A 66 6.77 5.93 -14.62
C LYS A 66 7.06 6.69 -13.33
N ILE A 67 7.84 7.77 -13.42
CA ILE A 67 8.37 8.48 -12.26
C ILE A 67 7.83 9.91 -12.26
N LYS A 68 7.22 10.28 -11.14
CA LYS A 68 6.82 11.66 -10.83
C LYS A 68 7.71 12.18 -9.72
N ASP A 69 8.53 13.16 -10.02
CA ASP A 69 9.32 13.88 -9.03
C ASP A 69 8.53 15.06 -8.45
N ILE A 70 8.56 15.18 -7.13
CA ILE A 70 7.98 16.28 -6.36
C ILE A 70 9.05 16.71 -5.35
N LEU A 71 9.30 18.02 -5.21
CA LEU A 71 10.18 18.51 -4.15
C LEU A 71 9.56 18.18 -2.77
N TYR A 72 10.40 17.78 -1.83
CA TYR A 72 9.94 17.35 -0.50
C TYR A 72 9.15 18.45 0.24
N GLU A 73 9.42 19.72 -0.08
CA GLU A 73 8.66 20.86 0.46
C GLU A 73 7.20 20.90 -0.04
N GLU A 74 6.92 20.34 -1.21
CA GLU A 74 5.59 20.31 -1.81
C GLU A 74 4.78 19.08 -1.38
N ALA A 75 5.35 18.21 -0.53
CA ALA A 75 4.71 16.98 -0.07
C ALA A 75 3.47 17.26 0.78
N LYS A 76 2.37 16.53 0.48
CA LYS A 76 1.06 16.69 1.13
C LYS A 76 0.61 15.44 1.88
N GLY A 77 1.55 14.53 2.20
CA GLY A 77 1.28 13.29 2.89
C GLY A 77 1.24 12.06 1.98
N LEU A 78 1.06 10.89 2.61
CA LEU A 78 1.17 9.59 1.95
C LEU A 78 0.07 9.37 0.92
N ALA A 79 -1.20 9.60 1.28
CA ALA A 79 -2.31 9.33 0.37
C ALA A 79 -2.32 10.29 -0.83
N TYR A 80 -1.77 11.50 -0.70
CA TYR A 80 -1.54 12.38 -1.85
C TYR A 80 -0.55 11.75 -2.85
N ALA A 81 0.59 11.24 -2.38
CA ALA A 81 1.56 10.57 -3.25
C ALA A 81 0.96 9.33 -3.93
N ARG A 82 0.14 8.57 -3.21
CA ARG A 82 -0.60 7.42 -3.76
C ARG A 82 -1.64 7.85 -4.80
N ALA A 83 -2.36 8.94 -4.55
CA ALA A 83 -3.31 9.50 -5.51
C ALA A 83 -2.61 9.94 -6.81
N VAL A 84 -1.45 10.60 -6.72
CA VAL A 84 -0.63 10.96 -7.89
C VAL A 84 -0.26 9.73 -8.72
N ILE A 85 0.15 8.63 -8.09
CA ILE A 85 0.47 7.39 -8.82
C ILE A 85 -0.78 6.83 -9.49
N ASN A 86 -1.91 6.77 -8.79
CA ASN A 86 -3.15 6.23 -9.36
C ASN A 86 -3.67 7.07 -10.53
N ASP A 87 -3.57 8.39 -10.44
CA ASP A 87 -4.20 9.32 -11.39
C ASP A 87 -3.31 9.62 -12.59
N GLU A 88 -1.98 9.67 -12.39
CA GLU A 88 -1.04 10.10 -13.43
C GLU A 88 -0.19 8.94 -13.99
N LEU A 89 0.08 7.88 -13.21
CA LEU A 89 1.06 6.85 -13.59
C LEU A 89 0.44 5.48 -13.85
N LEU A 90 -0.71 5.15 -13.26
CA LEU A 90 -1.41 3.89 -13.50
C LEU A 90 -2.15 3.95 -14.85
N THR A 91 -1.81 3.04 -15.76
CA THR A 91 -2.42 3.02 -17.10
C THR A 91 -3.26 1.76 -17.34
N ASP A 92 -2.70 0.77 -18.00
CA ASP A 92 -3.40 -0.42 -18.49
C ASP A 92 -2.78 -1.73 -17.98
N GLU A 93 -1.97 -1.66 -16.94
CA GLU A 93 -1.50 -2.86 -16.24
C GLU A 93 -2.70 -3.66 -15.71
N GLU A 94 -2.61 -4.97 -15.71
CA GLU A 94 -3.69 -5.84 -15.25
C GLU A 94 -3.85 -5.82 -13.73
N PHE A 95 -2.73 -5.66 -13.01
CA PHE A 95 -2.68 -5.66 -11.56
C PHE A 95 -1.93 -4.46 -11.00
N VAL A 96 -2.28 -4.10 -9.77
CA VAL A 96 -1.55 -3.15 -8.92
C VAL A 96 -1.06 -3.88 -7.69
N CYS A 97 0.21 -3.70 -7.35
CA CYS A 97 0.81 -4.08 -6.08
C CYS A 97 1.15 -2.79 -5.33
N GLN A 98 0.24 -2.34 -4.47
CA GLN A 98 0.46 -1.19 -3.61
C GLN A 98 1.42 -1.55 -2.50
N LEU A 99 2.47 -0.75 -2.34
CA LEU A 99 3.52 -0.92 -1.34
C LEU A 99 3.93 0.44 -0.75
N ASP A 100 4.72 0.41 0.31
CA ASP A 100 5.62 1.51 0.64
C ASP A 100 6.93 1.36 -0.17
N SER A 101 7.92 2.17 0.10
CA SER A 101 9.16 2.20 -0.68
C SER A 101 10.36 1.50 0.02
N HIS A 102 10.09 0.61 1.00
CA HIS A 102 11.11 -0.09 1.79
C HIS A 102 10.74 -1.57 2.02
N HIS A 103 10.89 -2.36 0.95
CA HIS A 103 10.51 -3.78 0.92
C HIS A 103 11.61 -4.70 0.39
N ARG A 104 11.47 -6.00 0.71
CA ARG A 104 12.20 -7.10 0.06
C ARG A 104 11.22 -8.18 -0.37
N PHE A 105 11.55 -8.88 -1.45
CA PHE A 105 10.64 -9.81 -2.11
C PHE A 105 11.17 -11.24 -2.04
N THR A 106 10.25 -12.20 -1.93
CA THR A 106 10.58 -13.62 -2.08
C THR A 106 10.72 -13.98 -3.56
N LYS A 107 11.40 -15.09 -3.86
CA LYS A 107 11.47 -15.61 -5.24
C LYS A 107 10.06 -15.88 -5.79
N ASN A 108 9.86 -15.51 -7.07
CA ASN A 108 8.63 -15.70 -7.83
C ASN A 108 7.40 -15.03 -7.20
N TRP A 109 7.59 -13.93 -6.45
CA TRP A 109 6.52 -13.22 -5.76
C TRP A 109 5.38 -12.81 -6.72
N ASP A 110 5.72 -12.36 -7.90
CA ASP A 110 4.82 -11.90 -8.96
C ASP A 110 3.87 -13.00 -9.44
N SER A 111 4.40 -14.17 -9.76
CA SER A 111 3.63 -15.33 -10.19
C SER A 111 2.82 -15.94 -9.05
N THR A 112 3.35 -15.89 -7.83
CA THR A 112 2.67 -16.37 -6.64
C THR A 112 1.42 -15.53 -6.34
N LEU A 113 1.53 -14.19 -6.37
CA LEU A 113 0.38 -13.30 -6.16
C LEU A 113 -0.70 -13.49 -7.23
N ILE A 114 -0.30 -13.56 -8.51
CA ILE A 114 -1.23 -13.82 -9.60
C ILE A 114 -1.91 -15.19 -9.45
N LYS A 115 -1.15 -16.23 -9.03
CA LYS A 115 -1.72 -17.56 -8.79
C LYS A 115 -2.77 -17.50 -7.69
N TRP A 116 -2.46 -16.92 -6.54
CA TRP A 116 -3.39 -16.80 -5.41
C TRP A 116 -4.65 -16.02 -5.80
N TYR A 117 -4.49 -14.91 -6.51
CA TYR A 117 -5.63 -14.13 -7.03
C TYR A 117 -6.58 -15.00 -7.87
N TYR A 118 -6.05 -15.75 -8.83
CA TYR A 118 -6.90 -16.58 -9.70
C TYR A 118 -7.47 -17.82 -8.99
N ASP A 119 -6.80 -18.36 -8.02
CA ASP A 119 -7.33 -19.46 -7.21
C ASP A 119 -8.54 -18.98 -6.39
N LEU A 120 -8.44 -17.82 -5.74
CA LEU A 120 -9.58 -17.19 -5.06
C LEU A 120 -10.71 -16.80 -6.02
N LYS A 121 -10.38 -16.33 -7.23
CA LYS A 121 -11.41 -16.07 -8.28
C LYS A 121 -12.19 -17.31 -8.66
N LYS A 122 -11.55 -18.48 -8.74
CA LYS A 122 -12.24 -19.76 -9.02
C LYS A 122 -13.16 -20.17 -7.88
N ASP A 123 -12.82 -19.81 -6.64
CA ASP A 123 -13.66 -20.04 -5.47
C ASP A 123 -14.86 -19.06 -5.40
N GLY A 124 -15.02 -18.18 -6.39
CA GLY A 124 -16.16 -17.25 -6.51
C GLY A 124 -15.94 -15.87 -5.87
N HIS A 125 -14.75 -15.58 -5.40
CA HIS A 125 -14.43 -14.29 -4.76
C HIS A 125 -14.05 -13.18 -5.77
N ASN A 126 -14.10 -11.93 -5.29
CA ASN A 126 -13.51 -10.76 -5.97
C ASN A 126 -12.31 -10.27 -5.15
N PRO A 127 -11.15 -10.97 -5.24
CA PRO A 127 -10.14 -10.89 -4.20
C PRO A 127 -9.23 -9.68 -4.28
N LEU A 128 -8.84 -9.20 -3.09
CA LEU A 128 -7.65 -8.41 -2.82
C LEU A 128 -6.77 -9.21 -1.86
N ILE A 129 -5.49 -9.35 -2.17
CA ILE A 129 -4.52 -9.96 -1.26
C ILE A 129 -3.83 -8.82 -0.53
N CYS A 130 -4.01 -8.74 0.78
CA CYS A 130 -3.57 -7.58 1.57
C CYS A 130 -3.32 -7.97 3.03
N GLY A 131 -2.72 -7.06 3.77
CA GLY A 131 -2.49 -7.22 5.20
C GLY A 131 -1.08 -6.84 5.61
N TYR A 132 -0.80 -7.00 6.89
CA TYR A 132 0.53 -6.70 7.42
C TYR A 132 1.57 -7.69 6.89
N LEU A 133 2.68 -7.13 6.41
CA LEU A 133 3.84 -7.91 5.96
C LEU A 133 4.81 -8.14 7.12
N PRO A 134 5.50 -9.30 7.15
CA PRO A 134 6.54 -9.56 8.13
C PRO A 134 7.71 -8.61 7.98
N TYR A 135 8.36 -8.36 9.10
CA TYR A 135 9.47 -7.42 9.24
C TYR A 135 10.79 -7.94 8.67
N TYR A 136 11.62 -7.01 8.18
CA TYR A 136 13.05 -7.20 7.98
C TYR A 136 13.83 -5.96 8.46
N ASN A 137 15.10 -6.16 8.81
CA ASN A 137 16.01 -5.08 9.18
C ASN A 137 16.91 -4.74 7.97
N PRO A 138 16.84 -3.53 7.39
CA PRO A 138 17.68 -3.14 6.24
C PRO A 138 19.19 -3.22 6.53
N PHE A 139 19.61 -2.96 7.78
CA PHE A 139 21.01 -2.99 8.17
C PHE A 139 21.60 -4.39 8.36
N ASN A 140 20.74 -5.40 8.47
CA ASN A 140 21.13 -6.80 8.65
C ASN A 140 20.35 -7.75 7.75
N ASP A 141 20.07 -7.31 6.53
CA ASP A 141 19.40 -8.10 5.51
C ASP A 141 20.38 -9.08 4.82
N PRO A 142 20.06 -10.36 4.64
CA PRO A 142 18.80 -11.05 4.93
C PRO A 142 18.69 -11.72 6.31
N ALA A 143 19.68 -11.58 7.19
CA ALA A 143 19.75 -12.36 8.44
C ALA A 143 18.56 -12.07 9.39
N GLU A 144 18.04 -10.84 9.39
CA GLU A 144 16.93 -10.42 10.24
C GLU A 144 15.61 -10.31 9.45
N ARG A 145 15.30 -11.30 8.61
CA ARG A 145 13.97 -11.43 7.99
C ARG A 145 13.09 -12.35 8.80
N VAL A 146 11.92 -11.89 9.22
CA VAL A 146 10.90 -12.74 9.87
C VAL A 146 10.40 -13.78 8.87
N GLN A 147 10.42 -15.06 9.25
CA GLN A 147 10.11 -16.17 8.36
C GLN A 147 8.65 -16.66 8.43
N GLU A 148 7.81 -16.01 9.22
CA GLU A 148 6.40 -16.33 9.37
C GLU A 148 5.51 -15.20 8.79
N PRO A 149 4.38 -15.52 8.14
CA PRO A 149 3.43 -14.52 7.68
C PRO A 149 2.67 -13.91 8.85
N TRP A 150 2.26 -12.66 8.68
CA TRP A 150 1.49 -11.92 9.67
C TRP A 150 0.09 -11.59 9.14
N LEU A 151 -0.84 -11.37 10.05
CA LEU A 151 -2.18 -10.84 9.78
C LEU A 151 -2.35 -9.45 10.38
N SER A 152 -3.32 -8.70 9.87
CA SER A 152 -3.77 -7.41 10.39
C SER A 152 -4.87 -7.62 11.41
N GLU A 153 -4.66 -7.17 12.65
CA GLU A 153 -5.63 -7.28 13.74
C GLU A 153 -5.98 -5.90 14.32
N ALA A 154 -7.24 -5.68 14.67
CA ALA A 154 -7.64 -4.49 15.41
C ALA A 154 -7.12 -4.60 16.86
N ALA A 155 -6.28 -3.66 17.29
CA ALA A 155 -5.71 -3.65 18.64
C ALA A 155 -6.51 -2.76 19.59
N SER A 156 -6.87 -1.55 19.14
CA SER A 156 -7.56 -0.55 19.94
C SER A 156 -8.18 0.54 19.05
N PHE A 157 -8.91 1.45 19.65
CA PHE A 157 -9.29 2.68 18.99
C PHE A 157 -8.34 3.81 19.42
N TYR A 158 -7.94 4.63 18.46
CA TYR A 158 -7.33 5.90 18.80
C TYR A 158 -8.34 6.84 19.48
N PRO A 159 -7.91 7.78 20.33
CA PRO A 159 -8.83 8.74 20.99
C PRO A 159 -9.72 9.53 20.04
N PHE A 160 -9.31 9.65 18.77
CA PHE A 160 -10.03 10.34 17.71
C PHE A 160 -10.95 9.42 16.87
N GLY A 161 -11.15 8.16 17.29
CA GLY A 161 -12.16 7.26 16.73
C GLY A 161 -11.73 6.40 15.54
N THR A 162 -10.45 6.42 15.10
CA THR A 162 -9.95 5.46 14.11
C THR A 162 -9.40 4.20 14.79
N ILE A 163 -9.35 3.10 14.03
CA ILE A 163 -8.84 1.81 14.52
C ILE A 163 -7.31 1.80 14.42
N PHE A 164 -6.66 1.38 15.51
CA PHE A 164 -5.26 1.00 15.47
C PHE A 164 -5.15 -0.47 15.06
N ILE A 165 -4.50 -0.71 13.92
CA ILE A 165 -4.26 -2.03 13.36
C ILE A 165 -2.82 -2.43 13.68
N ARG A 166 -2.63 -3.63 14.19
CA ARG A 166 -1.30 -4.19 14.50
C ARG A 166 -1.04 -5.49 13.75
N PRO A 167 0.24 -5.85 13.54
CA PRO A 167 0.61 -7.18 13.09
C PRO A 167 0.44 -8.21 14.19
N THR A 168 0.02 -9.42 13.81
CA THR A 168 -0.02 -10.60 14.67
C THR A 168 0.41 -11.82 13.86
N GLY A 169 1.21 -12.72 14.45
CA GLY A 169 1.62 -13.98 13.81
C GLY A 169 0.41 -14.86 13.52
N ILE A 170 0.45 -15.58 12.41
CA ILE A 170 -0.63 -16.50 12.01
C ILE A 170 -0.38 -17.86 12.67
N PRO A 171 -1.23 -18.32 13.61
CA PRO A 171 -1.06 -19.64 14.21
C PRO A 171 -1.14 -20.74 13.15
N ASN A 172 -0.25 -21.75 13.25
CA ASN A 172 -0.24 -22.93 12.37
C ASN A 172 -0.23 -22.60 10.86
N TRP A 173 0.39 -21.47 10.47
CA TRP A 173 0.42 -21.00 9.10
C TRP A 173 0.96 -22.03 8.10
N GLN A 174 1.86 -22.94 8.56
CA GLN A 174 2.44 -24.01 7.73
C GLN A 174 1.36 -24.97 7.19
N GLN A 175 0.22 -25.11 7.90
CA GLN A 175 -0.89 -25.98 7.53
C GLN A 175 -1.88 -25.30 6.55
N LEU A 176 -1.80 -23.99 6.37
CA LEU A 176 -2.67 -23.27 5.46
C LEU A 176 -2.25 -23.54 4.01
N GLU A 177 -3.21 -23.82 3.14
CA GLU A 177 -2.97 -24.14 1.73
C GLU A 177 -3.22 -22.94 0.79
N LYS A 178 -3.99 -21.96 1.25
CA LYS A 178 -4.39 -20.77 0.47
C LYS A 178 -4.55 -19.54 1.35
N PRO A 179 -4.55 -18.31 0.77
CA PRO A 179 -4.91 -17.09 1.48
C PRO A 179 -6.28 -17.23 2.15
N PHE A 180 -6.47 -16.58 3.29
CA PHE A 180 -7.67 -16.67 4.11
C PHE A 180 -8.26 -15.26 4.36
N PRO A 181 -9.57 -15.15 4.71
CA PRO A 181 -10.24 -13.86 4.83
C PRO A 181 -9.51 -12.87 5.75
N ALA A 182 -9.38 -11.64 5.28
CA ALA A 182 -8.84 -10.49 6.00
C ALA A 182 -9.93 -9.46 6.21
N ARG A 183 -9.96 -8.81 7.37
CA ARG A 183 -10.86 -7.72 7.64
C ARG A 183 -10.24 -6.35 7.28
N PHE A 184 -8.95 -6.20 7.47
CA PHE A 184 -8.25 -4.94 7.30
C PHE A 184 -7.20 -5.04 6.21
N LEU A 185 -7.21 -4.04 5.34
CA LEU A 185 -6.13 -3.76 4.41
C LEU A 185 -5.02 -3.03 5.18
N SER A 186 -3.77 -3.32 4.86
CA SER A 186 -2.64 -2.51 5.32
C SER A 186 -2.20 -1.52 4.24
N GLY A 187 -1.84 -0.32 4.63
CA GLY A 187 -1.35 0.71 3.72
C GLY A 187 -0.10 0.28 2.94
N HIS A 188 0.78 -0.51 3.57
CA HIS A 188 2.03 -0.95 2.96
C HIS A 188 1.93 -2.22 2.11
N PHE A 189 0.75 -2.87 2.02
CA PHE A 189 0.56 -3.99 1.09
C PHE A 189 -0.89 -4.23 0.70
N ALA A 190 -1.16 -4.08 -0.57
CA ALA A 190 -2.36 -4.59 -1.22
C ALA A 190 -2.07 -4.98 -2.68
N PHE A 191 -2.50 -6.17 -3.07
CA PHE A 191 -2.42 -6.66 -4.44
C PHE A 191 -3.84 -6.94 -4.97
N GLY A 192 -4.16 -6.35 -6.09
CA GLY A 192 -5.47 -6.52 -6.72
C GLY A 192 -5.50 -6.10 -8.18
N PRO A 193 -6.65 -6.25 -8.86
CA PRO A 193 -6.78 -5.85 -10.26
C PRO A 193 -6.70 -4.32 -10.39
N ASN A 194 -6.22 -3.82 -11.52
CA ASN A 194 -6.20 -2.39 -11.85
C ASN A 194 -7.56 -1.71 -11.62
N LYS A 195 -8.64 -2.42 -11.91
CA LYS A 195 -10.00 -1.95 -11.67
C LYS A 195 -10.23 -1.53 -10.22
N TRP A 196 -9.66 -2.26 -9.24
CA TRP A 196 -9.75 -1.89 -7.83
C TRP A 196 -9.12 -0.52 -7.57
N ALA A 197 -7.90 -0.30 -8.02
CA ALA A 197 -7.20 0.97 -7.81
C ALA A 197 -7.89 2.16 -8.47
N LYS A 198 -8.63 1.93 -9.58
CA LYS A 198 -9.43 2.95 -10.26
C LYS A 198 -10.78 3.22 -9.59
N GLU A 199 -11.41 2.21 -8.96
CA GLU A 199 -12.69 2.35 -8.26
C GLU A 199 -12.50 2.83 -6.82
N VAL A 200 -11.44 2.38 -6.14
CA VAL A 200 -11.14 2.69 -4.74
C VAL A 200 -9.90 3.59 -4.67
N ARG A 201 -10.00 4.73 -5.33
CA ARG A 201 -8.89 5.71 -5.42
C ARG A 201 -8.49 6.23 -4.05
N HIS A 202 -7.23 6.54 -3.86
CA HIS A 202 -6.78 7.24 -2.66
C HIS A 202 -7.35 8.65 -2.60
N ASP A 203 -7.90 9.04 -1.45
CA ASP A 203 -8.32 10.42 -1.21
C ASP A 203 -7.07 11.25 -0.84
N PRO A 204 -6.63 12.19 -1.67
CA PRO A 204 -5.41 12.97 -1.44
C PRO A 204 -5.49 13.87 -0.20
N ASN A 205 -6.68 14.01 0.40
CA ASN A 205 -6.87 14.78 1.62
C ASN A 205 -6.76 13.92 2.89
N ILE A 206 -6.47 12.62 2.77
CA ILE A 206 -6.07 11.77 3.90
C ILE A 206 -4.57 11.91 4.07
N PHE A 207 -4.13 12.66 5.08
CA PHE A 207 -2.69 12.92 5.26
C PHE A 207 -1.90 11.63 5.54
N PHE A 208 -2.30 10.87 6.57
CA PHE A 208 -1.64 9.62 6.97
C PHE A 208 -2.59 8.67 7.72
N SER A 209 -2.93 9.00 8.97
CA SER A 209 -3.73 8.11 9.84
C SER A 209 -5.17 7.97 9.37
N GLY A 210 -5.65 6.73 9.33
CA GLY A 210 -6.98 6.37 8.89
C GLY A 210 -7.07 5.92 7.43
N GLU A 211 -5.96 5.93 6.67
CA GLU A 211 -5.90 5.40 5.31
C GLU A 211 -6.37 3.94 5.28
N GLU A 212 -5.86 3.11 6.17
CA GLU A 212 -6.11 1.66 6.17
C GLU A 212 -7.59 1.32 6.37
N ILE A 213 -8.25 1.93 7.37
CA ILE A 213 -9.68 1.69 7.58
C ILE A 213 -10.53 2.31 6.47
N ASN A 214 -10.15 3.46 5.92
CA ASN A 214 -10.80 4.09 4.79
C ASN A 214 -10.79 3.16 3.57
N LEU A 215 -9.63 2.65 3.20
CA LEU A 215 -9.47 1.73 2.06
C LEU A 215 -10.16 0.39 2.31
N SER A 216 -10.11 -0.15 3.54
CA SER A 216 -10.74 -1.42 3.88
C SER A 216 -12.26 -1.36 3.68
N VAL A 217 -12.91 -0.36 4.28
CA VAL A 217 -14.38 -0.21 4.19
C VAL A 217 -14.81 0.12 2.77
N ARG A 218 -14.07 1.00 2.07
CA ARG A 218 -14.39 1.33 0.67
C ARG A 218 -14.19 0.13 -0.26
N SER A 219 -13.11 -0.63 -0.12
CA SER A 219 -12.90 -1.85 -0.90
C SER A 219 -14.05 -2.85 -0.68
N TYR A 220 -14.43 -3.08 0.57
CA TYR A 220 -15.53 -3.98 0.89
C TYR A 220 -16.87 -3.50 0.31
N THR A 221 -17.20 -2.22 0.46
CA THR A 221 -18.47 -1.66 -0.07
C THR A 221 -18.51 -1.63 -1.60
N HIS A 222 -17.34 -1.57 -2.28
CA HIS A 222 -17.23 -1.76 -3.73
C HIS A 222 -17.27 -3.24 -4.16
N GLY A 223 -17.41 -4.18 -3.20
CA GLY A 223 -17.60 -5.60 -3.46
C GLY A 223 -16.31 -6.39 -3.63
N TYR A 224 -15.20 -5.92 -3.08
CA TYR A 224 -13.96 -6.69 -3.00
C TYR A 224 -13.89 -7.49 -1.70
N ASP A 225 -13.29 -8.68 -1.78
CA ASP A 225 -13.08 -9.60 -0.67
C ASP A 225 -11.59 -9.58 -0.31
N MET A 226 -11.26 -9.23 0.92
CA MET A 226 -9.88 -9.11 1.39
C MET A 226 -9.36 -10.44 1.93
N PHE A 227 -8.09 -10.75 1.65
CA PHE A 227 -7.44 -12.00 2.05
C PHE A 227 -6.01 -11.75 2.55
N HIS A 228 -5.65 -12.35 3.68
CA HIS A 228 -4.27 -12.41 4.15
C HIS A 228 -3.45 -13.41 3.35
N PRO A 229 -2.18 -13.09 3.00
CA PRO A 229 -1.21 -14.09 2.57
C PRO A 229 -1.03 -15.16 3.64
N HIS A 230 -1.02 -16.43 3.26
CA HIS A 230 -0.75 -17.56 4.15
C HIS A 230 0.73 -17.98 4.16
N ARG A 231 1.56 -17.31 3.39
CA ARG A 231 3.01 -17.47 3.30
C ARG A 231 3.67 -16.11 3.23
N VAL A 232 4.92 -16.04 3.65
CA VAL A 232 5.74 -14.84 3.41
C VAL A 232 5.92 -14.65 1.91
N ILE A 233 5.60 -13.46 1.43
CA ILE A 233 5.70 -13.08 0.01
C ILE A 233 6.57 -11.84 -0.17
N ILE A 234 6.49 -10.91 0.76
CA ILE A 234 7.22 -9.64 0.78
C ILE A 234 7.52 -9.33 2.25
N TRP A 235 8.65 -8.67 2.52
CA TRP A 235 9.01 -8.11 3.83
C TRP A 235 8.93 -6.60 3.81
N HIS A 236 8.63 -6.01 4.96
CA HIS A 236 8.50 -4.57 5.15
C HIS A 236 9.45 -4.08 6.24
N ALA A 237 10.22 -3.01 6.00
CA ALA A 237 11.06 -2.40 7.02
C ALA A 237 10.24 -1.43 7.88
N THR A 238 10.13 -1.70 9.17
CA THR A 238 9.47 -0.81 10.14
C THR A 238 10.44 0.08 10.91
N MET A 239 11.73 -0.27 10.91
CA MET A 239 12.79 0.52 11.50
C MET A 239 13.00 1.82 10.74
N ARG A 240 13.26 2.91 11.46
CA ARG A 240 13.31 4.26 10.89
C ARG A 240 14.55 5.05 11.29
N GLU A 241 15.58 4.37 11.79
CA GLU A 241 16.81 5.03 12.24
C GLU A 241 17.49 5.80 11.11
N GLU A 242 17.56 5.23 9.90
CA GLU A 242 18.12 5.87 8.71
C GLU A 242 17.27 7.05 8.19
N ARG A 243 16.02 7.11 8.61
CA ARG A 243 15.05 8.15 8.26
C ARG A 243 14.80 9.15 9.40
N ALA A 244 15.53 9.01 10.52
CA ALA A 244 15.34 9.92 11.64
C ALA A 244 15.54 11.37 11.22
N GLY A 245 14.55 12.23 11.50
CA GLY A 245 14.56 13.64 11.12
C GLY A 245 14.34 13.91 9.62
N LYS A 246 13.95 12.91 8.82
CA LYS A 246 13.65 13.02 7.38
C LYS A 246 12.21 12.60 7.04
N LEU A 247 11.32 12.62 8.00
CA LEU A 247 9.91 12.34 7.78
C LEU A 247 9.16 13.64 7.41
N VAL A 248 8.05 13.50 6.68
CA VAL A 248 7.29 14.67 6.20
C VAL A 248 6.91 15.63 7.32
N TRP A 249 6.52 15.11 8.48
CA TRP A 249 6.18 15.93 9.67
C TRP A 249 7.40 16.57 10.32
N ASP A 250 8.58 15.93 10.29
CA ASP A 250 9.83 16.52 10.78
C ASP A 250 10.24 17.72 9.93
N ASP A 251 10.15 17.56 8.61
CA ASP A 251 10.52 18.60 7.65
C ASP A 251 9.53 19.78 7.67
N GLN A 252 8.22 19.51 7.76
CA GLN A 252 7.21 20.57 7.94
C GLN A 252 7.42 21.34 9.25
N HIS A 253 7.75 20.64 10.34
CA HIS A 253 8.05 21.27 11.61
C HIS A 253 9.26 22.21 11.52
N LYS A 254 10.36 21.76 10.88
CA LYS A 254 11.58 22.57 10.69
C LYS A 254 11.31 23.83 9.87
N ARG A 255 10.41 23.79 8.89
CA ARG A 255 10.05 24.93 8.04
C ARG A 255 9.05 25.89 8.69
N GLY A 256 8.44 25.53 9.83
CA GLY A 256 7.41 26.33 10.46
C GLY A 256 6.11 26.47 9.65
N GLU A 257 5.94 25.60 8.66
CA GLU A 257 4.76 25.58 7.77
C GLU A 257 3.58 24.82 8.37
N ASN A 258 2.50 24.79 7.59
CA ASN A 258 1.23 24.11 7.94
C ASN A 258 1.48 22.78 8.61
N GLN A 259 1.15 22.78 9.86
CA GLN A 259 1.51 21.72 10.77
C GLN A 259 0.75 20.47 10.35
N TRP A 260 1.44 19.38 10.16
CA TRP A 260 0.90 18.09 9.73
C TRP A 260 -0.35 17.65 10.49
N TRP A 261 -0.49 18.07 11.77
CA TRP A 261 -1.68 17.75 12.58
C TRP A 261 -2.95 18.43 12.08
N ALA A 262 -2.90 19.64 11.53
CA ALA A 262 -4.09 20.28 10.95
C ALA A 262 -4.57 19.50 9.72
N GLN A 263 -3.66 19.02 8.89
CA GLN A 263 -3.99 18.14 7.76
C GLN A 263 -4.55 16.80 8.26
N GLN A 264 -4.00 16.26 9.34
CA GLN A 264 -4.49 15.03 9.94
C GLN A 264 -5.87 15.20 10.58
N ASP A 265 -6.21 16.37 11.13
CA ASP A 265 -7.55 16.64 11.67
C ASP A 265 -8.60 16.73 10.55
N VAL A 266 -8.25 17.32 9.41
CA VAL A 266 -9.09 17.29 8.20
C VAL A 266 -9.32 15.84 7.74
N ALA A 267 -8.26 15.03 7.68
CA ALA A 267 -8.36 13.62 7.31
C ALA A 267 -9.33 12.85 8.23
N ARG A 268 -9.22 13.05 9.54
CA ARG A 268 -10.10 12.43 10.55
C ARG A 268 -11.57 12.86 10.37
N ALA A 269 -11.82 14.13 10.13
CA ALA A 269 -13.17 14.65 9.92
C ALA A 269 -13.78 14.07 8.63
N ARG A 270 -13.00 13.95 7.54
CA ARG A 270 -13.43 13.30 6.29
C ARG A 270 -13.79 11.83 6.49
N ILE A 271 -12.98 11.09 7.26
CA ILE A 271 -13.24 9.67 7.57
C ILE A 271 -14.51 9.52 8.41
N ARG A 272 -14.75 10.37 9.42
CA ARG A 272 -15.97 10.34 10.22
C ARG A 272 -17.21 10.66 9.38
N GLN A 273 -17.12 11.61 8.47
CA GLN A 273 -18.20 11.88 7.52
C GLN A 273 -18.45 10.70 6.58
N LEU A 274 -17.39 10.08 6.03
CA LEU A 274 -17.52 8.92 5.16
C LEU A 274 -18.28 7.76 5.82
N PHE A 275 -18.08 7.56 7.12
CA PHE A 275 -18.74 6.50 7.89
C PHE A 275 -20.07 6.93 8.53
N GLY A 276 -20.55 8.14 8.25
CA GLY A 276 -21.82 8.64 8.74
C GLY A 276 -21.84 8.97 10.24
N VAL A 277 -20.66 9.18 10.85
CA VAL A 277 -20.54 9.58 12.27
C VAL A 277 -20.85 11.06 12.45
N GLU A 278 -20.40 11.90 11.51
CA GLU A 278 -20.58 13.35 11.52
C GLU A 278 -20.78 13.86 10.08
N ASP A 279 -21.54 14.92 9.91
CA ASP A 279 -21.57 15.66 8.65
C ASP A 279 -20.71 16.93 8.78
N ASN A 280 -19.58 16.94 8.10
CA ASN A 280 -18.62 18.05 8.11
C ASN A 280 -18.66 18.87 6.80
N GLY A 281 -19.64 18.61 5.92
CA GLY A 281 -19.86 19.35 4.68
C GLY A 281 -18.81 19.11 3.59
N PHE A 282 -18.00 18.05 3.68
CA PHE A 282 -17.02 17.71 2.64
C PHE A 282 -17.71 17.09 1.42
N ASN A 283 -17.29 17.48 0.22
CA ASN A 283 -17.51 16.65 -0.95
C ASN A 283 -16.54 15.45 -0.88
N LEU A 284 -17.07 14.25 -0.75
CA LEU A 284 -16.29 13.01 -0.69
C LEU A 284 -16.10 12.37 -2.07
N GLU A 285 -16.79 12.83 -3.12
CA GLU A 285 -16.62 12.26 -4.45
C GLU A 285 -15.26 12.67 -5.08
N PRO A 286 -14.58 11.75 -5.76
CA PRO A 286 -14.96 10.36 -6.10
C PRO A 286 -14.51 9.32 -5.07
N TYR A 287 -14.25 9.72 -3.83
CA TYR A 287 -13.68 8.88 -2.75
C TYR A 287 -14.75 8.29 -1.81
N GLY A 288 -15.99 8.21 -2.27
CA GLY A 288 -17.13 7.72 -1.51
C GLY A 288 -17.13 6.21 -1.27
N LEU A 289 -18.15 5.75 -0.53
CA LEU A 289 -18.43 4.32 -0.34
C LEU A 289 -18.97 3.70 -1.63
N GLY A 290 -18.68 2.40 -1.83
CA GLY A 290 -19.32 1.62 -2.88
C GLY A 290 -20.80 1.34 -2.56
N SER A 291 -21.54 0.84 -3.58
CA SER A 291 -22.97 0.54 -3.47
C SER A 291 -23.29 -0.96 -3.43
N LYS A 292 -22.28 -1.85 -3.44
CA LYS A 292 -22.53 -3.30 -3.48
C LYS A 292 -22.77 -3.91 -2.10
N ARG A 293 -22.21 -3.31 -1.06
CA ARG A 293 -22.36 -3.72 0.34
C ARG A 293 -22.40 -2.47 1.21
N THR A 294 -22.98 -2.57 2.40
CA THR A 294 -23.09 -1.45 3.34
C THR A 294 -21.95 -1.46 4.36
N VAL A 295 -21.74 -0.33 5.05
CA VAL A 295 -20.86 -0.25 6.23
C VAL A 295 -21.32 -1.23 7.32
N ARG A 296 -22.65 -1.39 7.50
CA ARG A 296 -23.21 -2.34 8.46
C ARG A 296 -22.89 -3.80 8.11
N ASP A 297 -22.75 -4.12 6.83
CA ASP A 297 -22.29 -5.47 6.42
C ASP A 297 -20.81 -5.64 6.76
N TYR A 298 -19.99 -4.58 6.62
CA TYR A 298 -18.58 -4.60 7.02
C TYR A 298 -18.39 -4.76 8.54
N GLU A 299 -19.26 -4.18 9.35
CA GLU A 299 -19.23 -4.37 10.81
C GLU A 299 -19.41 -5.82 11.24
N LYS A 300 -20.10 -6.61 10.43
CA LYS A 300 -20.36 -8.05 10.68
C LYS A 300 -19.34 -8.97 10.00
N TYR A 301 -18.60 -8.43 9.05
CA TYR A 301 -17.58 -9.15 8.29
C TYR A 301 -16.33 -9.38 9.14
#